data_85c9dd89813adcfc3d1179eb93f3c362
#
_entry.id   85c9dd89813adcfc3d1179eb93f3c362
#
_cell.length_a   1.000
_cell.length_b   1.000
_cell.length_c   1.000
_cell.angle_alpha   90.00
_cell.angle_beta   90.00
_cell.angle_gamma   90.00
#
_symmetry.space_group_name_H-M   'P 1'
#
loop_
_entity.id
_entity.type
_entity.pdbx_description
1 polymer ?
#
loop_
_entity_poly.entity_id
_entity_poly.type
_entity_poly.pdbx_seq_one_letter_code
_entity_poly.pdbx_strand_id
1 'polypeptide(L)'
;MFISFLYIDDDEYQDLSRLISKLDADEDISIEHVQVMDIPEVLAKYKQGSYSGFIIDQELTKMSKDRKRVPYHGTTLAQHLRTEMTTGTISHCPIILLSNNRVIVDTFKPDDTSADLFDYVIVKDSLTSPEFVDRAQRTLKDAVKAYQIANEVKSSDDISDADIKKLLSCDESQFKYLDNRFKDFLRSKSGMPHGIVSLIYSTLVRSAGTLVTEKMLATKLGVEISNSDDWARLIQELSFAEYRGIFANLKPRWWMSSINQWWYNNSESGQPLQSLSCEERVEELKEIFGYESLNSIKIKYAGRDQSDKVWVNCVVSGTPLDPYDALRARETGLMPWEQPKYLDILTVLERKHSKKGYKIHSDDIDKRDLLKSRLVTDGDSK
;
A
#
# COMPACT_ATOMS: atom_id res chain seq x y z
N MET A 1 -5.31 22.47 -1.71
CA MET A 1 -4.23 22.53 -2.76
C MET A 1 -4.87 22.16 -4.07
N PHE A 2 -4.96 23.11 -5.00
CA PHE A 2 -5.50 22.83 -6.32
C PHE A 2 -4.51 22.03 -7.16
N ILE A 3 -4.96 20.92 -7.76
CA ILE A 3 -4.17 20.04 -8.61
C ILE A 3 -4.86 19.86 -9.96
N SER A 4 -4.08 19.80 -11.03
CA SER A 4 -4.61 19.61 -12.37
C SER A 4 -3.90 18.44 -13.06
N PHE A 5 -4.66 17.58 -13.74
CA PHE A 5 -4.13 16.46 -14.49
C PHE A 5 -4.45 16.56 -15.96
N LEU A 6 -3.45 16.24 -16.80
CA LEU A 6 -3.66 16.01 -18.22
C LEU A 6 -4.04 14.54 -18.43
N TYR A 7 -5.28 14.31 -18.87
CA TYR A 7 -5.81 12.96 -19.11
C TYR A 7 -5.79 12.62 -20.59
N ILE A 8 -4.99 11.62 -20.95
CA ILE A 8 -4.83 11.15 -22.33
C ILE A 8 -5.60 9.83 -22.51
N ASP A 9 -6.56 9.83 -23.42
CA ASP A 9 -7.43 8.69 -23.72
C ASP A 9 -7.85 8.74 -25.19
N ASP A 10 -8.14 7.60 -25.83
CA ASP A 10 -8.59 7.55 -27.21
C ASP A 10 -10.13 7.63 -27.37
N ASP A 11 -10.86 7.50 -26.27
CA ASP A 11 -12.31 7.72 -26.24
C ASP A 11 -12.65 9.22 -26.33
N GLU A 12 -13.89 9.52 -26.79
CA GLU A 12 -14.34 10.89 -26.87
C GLU A 12 -14.70 11.45 -25.49
N TYR A 13 -14.53 12.77 -25.32
CA TYR A 13 -14.90 13.44 -24.06
C TYR A 13 -16.34 13.12 -23.60
N GLN A 14 -17.29 12.99 -24.54
CA GLN A 14 -18.69 12.69 -24.24
C GLN A 14 -18.85 11.35 -23.52
N ASP A 15 -18.04 10.34 -23.88
CA ASP A 15 -18.06 9.01 -23.28
C ASP A 15 -17.39 9.02 -21.90
N LEU A 16 -16.39 9.87 -21.71
CA LEU A 16 -15.61 10.00 -20.47
C LEU A 16 -16.18 11.05 -19.52
N SER A 17 -17.08 11.93 -19.97
CA SER A 17 -17.56 13.09 -19.20
C SER A 17 -18.09 12.74 -17.81
N ARG A 18 -18.86 11.63 -17.70
CA ARG A 18 -19.39 11.16 -16.41
C ARG A 18 -18.28 10.64 -15.48
N LEU A 19 -17.25 10.03 -16.02
CA LEU A 19 -16.11 9.55 -15.24
C LEU A 19 -15.24 10.73 -14.75
N ILE A 20 -14.95 11.66 -15.65
CA ILE A 20 -14.20 12.88 -15.33
C ILE A 20 -14.93 13.69 -14.26
N SER A 21 -16.25 13.93 -14.44
CA SER A 21 -17.03 14.72 -13.46
C SER A 21 -17.14 14.07 -12.07
N LYS A 22 -16.89 12.77 -11.93
CA LYS A 22 -16.75 12.12 -10.62
C LYS A 22 -15.39 12.39 -9.98
N LEU A 23 -14.33 12.37 -10.77
CA LEU A 23 -12.98 12.58 -10.26
C LEU A 23 -12.71 14.05 -9.94
N ASP A 24 -13.25 14.98 -10.71
CA ASP A 24 -13.13 16.43 -10.54
C ASP A 24 -14.30 17.05 -9.73
N ALA A 25 -15.18 16.23 -9.16
CA ALA A 25 -16.21 16.69 -8.22
C ALA A 25 -15.62 17.28 -6.91
N ASP A 26 -14.37 16.98 -6.60
CA ASP A 26 -13.59 17.62 -5.55
C ASP A 26 -13.06 18.97 -6.07
N GLU A 27 -13.42 20.06 -5.43
CA GLU A 27 -13.05 21.44 -5.83
C GLU A 27 -11.55 21.70 -5.98
N ASP A 28 -10.73 20.86 -5.37
CA ASP A 28 -9.27 20.91 -5.47
C ASP A 28 -8.70 20.14 -6.68
N ILE A 29 -9.49 19.40 -7.44
CA ILE A 29 -9.04 18.56 -8.55
C ILE A 29 -9.62 19.06 -9.86
N SER A 30 -8.79 19.18 -10.89
CA SER A 30 -9.20 19.47 -12.25
C SER A 30 -8.61 18.43 -13.21
N ILE A 31 -9.42 17.93 -14.14
CA ILE A 31 -8.97 16.96 -15.14
C ILE A 31 -9.27 17.50 -16.54
N GLU A 32 -8.21 17.81 -17.27
CA GLU A 32 -8.33 18.19 -18.68
C GLU A 32 -8.10 16.96 -19.56
N HIS A 33 -9.14 16.53 -20.26
CA HIS A 33 -9.07 15.44 -21.21
C HIS A 33 -8.56 15.90 -22.56
N VAL A 34 -7.68 15.13 -23.16
CA VAL A 34 -7.23 15.25 -24.54
C VAL A 34 -7.26 13.90 -25.22
N GLN A 35 -7.73 13.89 -26.45
CA GLN A 35 -7.63 12.70 -27.30
C GLN A 35 -6.16 12.41 -27.65
N VAL A 36 -5.93 11.19 -28.10
CA VAL A 36 -4.60 10.75 -28.53
C VAL A 36 -3.99 11.69 -29.54
N MET A 37 -2.72 12.02 -29.32
CA MET A 37 -1.90 12.91 -30.16
C MET A 37 -0.46 12.41 -30.18
N ASP A 38 0.37 12.94 -31.08
CA ASP A 38 1.77 12.57 -31.09
C ASP A 38 2.48 12.97 -29.79
N ILE A 39 3.47 12.18 -29.36
CA ILE A 39 4.15 12.41 -28.08
C ILE A 39 4.72 13.83 -27.93
N PRO A 40 5.34 14.45 -28.96
CA PRO A 40 5.76 15.86 -28.88
C PRO A 40 4.58 16.83 -28.63
N GLU A 41 3.40 16.55 -29.18
CA GLU A 41 2.19 17.36 -28.95
C GLU A 41 1.71 17.24 -27.49
N VAL A 42 1.75 16.01 -26.89
CA VAL A 42 1.46 15.78 -25.47
C VAL A 42 2.38 16.61 -24.60
N LEU A 43 3.70 16.58 -24.88
CA LEU A 43 4.69 17.36 -24.13
C LEU A 43 4.50 18.87 -24.27
N ALA A 44 4.20 19.35 -25.48
CA ALA A 44 3.91 20.74 -25.73
C ALA A 44 2.68 21.21 -24.95
N LYS A 45 1.61 20.40 -24.97
CA LYS A 45 0.38 20.66 -24.21
C LYS A 45 0.66 20.72 -22.71
N TYR A 46 1.39 19.75 -22.19
CA TYR A 46 1.77 19.71 -20.77
C TYR A 46 2.55 20.95 -20.35
N LYS A 47 3.54 21.39 -21.16
CA LYS A 47 4.36 22.57 -20.88
C LYS A 47 3.60 23.90 -20.96
N GLN A 48 2.55 23.96 -21.79
CA GLN A 48 1.70 25.16 -21.93
C GLN A 48 0.70 25.30 -20.76
N GLY A 49 0.31 24.18 -20.15
CA GLY A 49 -0.61 24.17 -19.02
C GLY A 49 0.10 24.10 -17.67
N SER A 50 -0.68 24.24 -16.60
CA SER A 50 -0.19 24.11 -15.21
C SER A 50 -0.62 22.77 -14.62
N TYR A 51 -0.16 21.67 -15.22
CA TYR A 51 -0.55 20.34 -14.78
C TYR A 51 0.36 19.82 -13.67
N SER A 52 -0.26 19.13 -12.71
CA SER A 52 0.43 18.47 -11.59
C SER A 52 0.86 17.04 -11.91
N GLY A 53 0.33 16.44 -12.98
CA GLY A 53 0.63 15.07 -13.39
C GLY A 53 -0.16 14.61 -14.61
N PHE A 54 -0.02 13.33 -14.91
CA PHE A 54 -0.70 12.68 -16.03
C PHE A 54 -1.65 11.59 -15.55
N ILE A 55 -2.79 11.48 -16.24
CA ILE A 55 -3.65 10.30 -16.22
C ILE A 55 -3.61 9.72 -17.63
N ILE A 56 -3.37 8.43 -17.79
CA ILE A 56 -3.18 7.80 -19.10
C ILE A 56 -4.01 6.53 -19.18
N ASP A 57 -4.76 6.36 -20.26
CA ASP A 57 -5.36 5.05 -20.59
C ASP A 57 -4.30 4.10 -21.16
N GLN A 58 -4.48 2.81 -20.94
CA GLN A 58 -3.56 1.80 -21.48
C GLN A 58 -3.78 1.61 -22.99
N GLU A 59 -5.03 1.63 -23.45
CA GLU A 59 -5.38 1.42 -24.85
C GLU A 59 -5.57 2.76 -25.55
N LEU A 60 -4.60 3.16 -26.37
CA LEU A 60 -4.57 4.44 -27.08
C LEU A 60 -4.63 4.27 -28.60
N THR A 61 -5.04 3.09 -29.08
CA THR A 61 -4.90 2.70 -30.49
C THR A 61 -6.14 2.91 -31.34
N LYS A 62 -7.27 3.34 -30.76
CA LYS A 62 -8.47 3.68 -31.54
C LYS A 62 -8.22 4.93 -32.38
N MET A 63 -8.94 5.03 -33.46
CA MET A 63 -8.83 6.18 -34.38
C MET A 63 -9.59 7.37 -33.80
N SER A 64 -8.88 8.50 -33.55
CA SER A 64 -9.51 9.76 -33.15
C SER A 64 -10.50 10.29 -34.25
N LYS A 65 -11.35 11.24 -33.88
CA LYS A 65 -12.25 11.94 -34.84
C LYS A 65 -11.50 12.54 -36.02
N ASP A 66 -10.30 13.04 -35.81
CA ASP A 66 -9.42 13.61 -36.85
C ASP A 66 -8.67 12.55 -37.66
N ARG A 67 -9.09 11.25 -37.55
CA ARG A 67 -8.46 10.09 -38.19
C ARG A 67 -6.96 9.91 -37.87
N LYS A 68 -6.48 10.49 -36.78
CA LYS A 68 -5.15 10.21 -36.26
C LYS A 68 -5.19 8.89 -35.49
N ARG A 69 -4.30 7.99 -35.81
CA ARG A 69 -4.04 6.76 -35.05
C ARG A 69 -2.62 6.81 -34.55
N VAL A 70 -2.44 6.69 -33.25
CA VAL A 70 -1.10 6.62 -32.68
C VAL A 70 -0.63 5.17 -32.61
N PRO A 71 0.64 4.87 -32.91
CA PRO A 71 1.18 3.51 -32.92
C PRO A 71 1.73 3.10 -31.54
N TYR A 72 1.15 3.61 -30.43
CA TYR A 72 1.65 3.36 -29.09
C TYR A 72 0.53 3.12 -28.08
N HIS A 73 0.85 2.41 -27.01
CA HIS A 73 0.02 2.18 -25.83
C HIS A 73 0.40 3.13 -24.69
N GLY A 74 -0.44 3.18 -23.65
CA GLY A 74 -0.20 4.01 -22.47
C GLY A 74 1.15 3.76 -21.79
N THR A 75 1.61 2.51 -21.74
CA THR A 75 2.94 2.14 -21.23
C THR A 75 4.07 2.79 -22.02
N THR A 76 3.98 2.84 -23.36
CA THR A 76 4.98 3.49 -24.21
C THR A 76 5.02 5.00 -23.96
N LEU A 77 3.86 5.64 -23.83
CA LEU A 77 3.78 7.06 -23.49
C LEU A 77 4.36 7.32 -22.09
N ALA A 78 4.00 6.54 -21.10
CA ALA A 78 4.51 6.65 -19.73
C ALA A 78 6.05 6.52 -19.70
N GLN A 79 6.61 5.53 -20.41
CA GLN A 79 8.07 5.37 -20.52
C GLN A 79 8.76 6.61 -21.13
N HIS A 80 8.18 7.17 -22.18
CA HIS A 80 8.71 8.39 -22.79
C HIS A 80 8.66 9.57 -21.82
N LEU A 81 7.52 9.78 -21.15
CA LEU A 81 7.39 10.85 -20.15
C LEU A 81 8.38 10.67 -18.99
N ARG A 82 8.63 9.46 -18.51
CA ARG A 82 9.68 9.19 -17.49
C ARG A 82 11.07 9.56 -18.00
N THR A 83 11.35 9.29 -19.28
CA THR A 83 12.61 9.70 -19.91
C THR A 83 12.75 11.24 -19.93
N GLU A 84 11.71 11.95 -20.36
CA GLU A 84 11.68 13.41 -20.39
C GLU A 84 11.82 14.04 -18.99
N MET A 85 11.28 13.41 -17.95
CA MET A 85 11.47 13.79 -16.56
C MET A 85 12.94 13.59 -16.13
N THR A 86 13.54 12.46 -16.50
CA THR A 86 14.93 12.14 -16.16
C THR A 86 15.92 13.08 -16.84
N THR A 87 15.66 13.47 -18.09
CA THR A 87 16.48 14.44 -18.84
C THR A 87 16.26 15.90 -18.41
N GLY A 88 15.28 16.15 -17.52
CA GLY A 88 14.96 17.48 -17.03
C GLY A 88 14.13 18.35 -18.00
N THR A 89 13.59 17.75 -19.07
CA THR A 89 12.73 18.45 -20.04
C THR A 89 11.40 18.88 -19.43
N ILE A 90 10.87 18.08 -18.49
CA ILE A 90 9.73 18.36 -17.63
C ILE A 90 10.05 17.96 -16.18
N SER A 91 9.37 18.57 -15.21
CA SER A 91 9.52 18.22 -13.81
C SER A 91 8.97 16.83 -13.53
N HIS A 92 9.58 16.11 -12.58
CA HIS A 92 9.03 14.84 -12.13
C HIS A 92 7.63 15.03 -11.52
N CYS A 93 6.68 14.25 -11.99
CA CYS A 93 5.29 14.29 -11.57
C CYS A 93 4.67 12.90 -11.60
N PRO A 94 3.52 12.67 -10.91
CA PRO A 94 2.83 11.40 -10.96
C PRO A 94 2.29 11.07 -12.34
N ILE A 95 2.35 9.77 -12.70
CA ILE A 95 1.67 9.19 -13.86
C ILE A 95 0.72 8.11 -13.34
N ILE A 96 -0.57 8.31 -13.56
CA ILE A 96 -1.63 7.41 -13.10
C ILE A 96 -2.18 6.64 -14.30
N LEU A 97 -2.25 5.31 -14.19
CA LEU A 97 -2.96 4.49 -15.16
C LEU A 97 -4.45 4.48 -14.81
N LEU A 98 -5.31 4.86 -15.75
CA LEU A 98 -6.77 4.82 -15.62
C LEU A 98 -7.34 4.01 -16.78
N SER A 99 -7.64 2.73 -16.58
CA SER A 99 -8.08 1.83 -17.65
C SER A 99 -9.11 0.82 -17.17
N ASN A 100 -9.75 0.13 -18.10
CA ASN A 100 -10.70 -0.94 -17.81
C ASN A 100 -9.98 -2.17 -17.22
N ASN A 101 -10.65 -2.89 -16.32
CA ASN A 101 -10.07 -4.06 -15.66
C ASN A 101 -9.58 -5.13 -16.66
N ARG A 102 -10.33 -5.37 -17.73
CA ARG A 102 -9.96 -6.32 -18.80
C ARG A 102 -8.64 -5.93 -19.45
N VAL A 103 -8.50 -4.67 -19.86
CA VAL A 103 -7.29 -4.15 -20.50
C VAL A 103 -6.08 -4.26 -19.57
N ILE A 104 -6.25 -3.93 -18.28
CA ILE A 104 -5.19 -4.04 -17.28
C ILE A 104 -4.74 -5.50 -17.14
N VAL A 105 -5.67 -6.45 -17.09
CA VAL A 105 -5.34 -7.88 -16.94
C VAL A 105 -4.68 -8.44 -18.20
N ASP A 106 -5.18 -8.09 -19.38
CA ASP A 106 -4.77 -8.70 -20.64
C ASP A 106 -3.45 -8.11 -21.18
N THR A 107 -3.19 -6.82 -20.95
CA THR A 107 -2.08 -6.09 -21.60
C THR A 107 -1.04 -5.53 -20.64
N PHE A 108 -1.42 -5.18 -19.41
CA PHE A 108 -0.52 -4.54 -18.43
C PHE A 108 0.09 -5.55 -17.44
N LYS A 109 -0.73 -6.42 -16.83
CA LYS A 109 -0.24 -7.38 -15.84
C LYS A 109 0.74 -8.45 -16.34
N PRO A 110 0.70 -8.90 -17.60
CA PRO A 110 1.68 -9.86 -18.10
C PRO A 110 3.10 -9.30 -18.21
N ASP A 111 3.27 -7.98 -18.22
CA ASP A 111 4.57 -7.32 -18.31
C ASP A 111 4.97 -6.72 -16.96
N ASP A 112 5.76 -7.47 -16.18
CA ASP A 112 6.27 -7.04 -14.88
C ASP A 112 7.13 -5.77 -14.97
N THR A 113 7.76 -5.51 -16.15
CA THR A 113 8.61 -4.32 -16.36
C THR A 113 7.81 -3.02 -16.48
N SER A 114 6.54 -3.12 -16.85
CA SER A 114 5.64 -1.96 -16.97
C SER A 114 5.09 -1.50 -15.61
N ALA A 115 5.19 -2.32 -14.56
CA ALA A 115 4.60 -2.04 -13.26
C ALA A 115 5.18 -0.77 -12.60
N ASP A 116 6.45 -0.46 -12.86
CA ASP A 116 7.16 0.68 -12.27
C ASP A 116 6.95 2.01 -13.04
N LEU A 117 6.26 1.99 -14.19
CA LEU A 117 6.01 3.20 -14.99
C LEU A 117 4.93 4.10 -14.39
N PHE A 118 3.95 3.48 -13.74
CA PHE A 118 2.80 4.16 -13.16
C PHE A 118 2.88 4.14 -11.64
N ASP A 119 2.62 5.29 -11.03
CA ASP A 119 2.60 5.39 -9.57
C ASP A 119 1.38 4.72 -8.96
N TYR A 120 0.28 4.70 -9.69
CA TYR A 120 -0.97 4.08 -9.27
C TYR A 120 -1.81 3.62 -10.45
N VAL A 121 -2.64 2.60 -10.20
CA VAL A 121 -3.59 2.07 -11.19
C VAL A 121 -5.01 2.25 -10.66
N ILE A 122 -5.83 2.97 -11.40
CA ILE A 122 -7.26 3.14 -11.15
C ILE A 122 -8.04 2.36 -12.20
N VAL A 123 -8.96 1.51 -11.75
CA VAL A 123 -9.83 0.73 -12.62
C VAL A 123 -11.08 1.56 -12.94
N LYS A 124 -11.32 1.90 -14.23
CA LYS A 124 -12.49 2.69 -14.66
C LYS A 124 -13.81 2.10 -14.12
N ASP A 125 -13.94 0.76 -14.22
CA ASP A 125 -15.16 0.05 -13.79
C ASP A 125 -15.45 0.17 -12.29
N SER A 126 -14.44 0.40 -11.46
CA SER A 126 -14.59 0.56 -10.00
C SER A 126 -15.16 1.92 -9.59
N LEU A 127 -15.02 2.95 -10.43
CA LEU A 127 -15.49 4.32 -10.16
C LEU A 127 -17.03 4.48 -10.19
N THR A 128 -17.75 3.38 -10.08
CA THR A 128 -19.22 3.35 -9.91
C THR A 128 -19.62 3.55 -8.43
N SER A 129 -18.75 3.20 -7.48
CA SER A 129 -18.98 3.32 -6.05
C SER A 129 -18.38 4.62 -5.50
N PRO A 130 -19.11 5.39 -4.66
CA PRO A 130 -18.59 6.60 -4.02
C PRO A 130 -17.27 6.36 -3.26
N GLU A 131 -17.15 5.26 -2.53
CA GLU A 131 -15.95 4.89 -1.78
C GLU A 131 -14.71 4.79 -2.69
N PHE A 132 -14.86 4.21 -3.89
CA PHE A 132 -13.76 4.11 -4.85
C PHE A 132 -13.42 5.45 -5.50
N VAL A 133 -14.42 6.32 -5.70
CA VAL A 133 -14.20 7.70 -6.17
C VAL A 133 -13.40 8.49 -5.15
N ASP A 134 -13.82 8.51 -3.88
CA ASP A 134 -13.09 9.18 -2.78
C ASP A 134 -11.65 8.67 -2.65
N ARG A 135 -11.47 7.35 -2.80
CA ARG A 135 -10.14 6.76 -2.79
C ARG A 135 -9.29 7.25 -3.96
N ALA A 136 -9.86 7.31 -5.17
CA ALA A 136 -9.15 7.79 -6.34
C ALA A 136 -8.75 9.26 -6.19
N GLN A 137 -9.64 10.12 -5.71
CA GLN A 137 -9.38 11.53 -5.44
C GLN A 137 -8.25 11.71 -4.41
N ARG A 138 -8.31 10.98 -3.28
CA ARG A 138 -7.23 10.99 -2.29
C ARG A 138 -5.90 10.52 -2.88
N THR A 139 -5.93 9.49 -3.74
CA THR A 139 -4.74 8.98 -4.42
C THR A 139 -4.10 10.03 -5.32
N LEU A 140 -4.91 10.75 -6.11
CA LEU A 140 -4.42 11.83 -6.97
C LEU A 140 -3.74 12.93 -6.15
N LYS A 141 -4.38 13.37 -5.06
CA LYS A 141 -3.82 14.41 -4.16
C LYS A 141 -2.52 13.94 -3.50
N ASP A 142 -2.49 12.73 -2.96
CA ASP A 142 -1.30 12.18 -2.28
C ASP A 142 -0.15 11.92 -3.24
N ALA A 143 -0.41 11.49 -4.46
CA ALA A 143 0.62 11.30 -5.47
C ALA A 143 1.30 12.64 -5.83
N VAL A 144 0.52 13.70 -6.06
CA VAL A 144 1.08 15.05 -6.32
C VAL A 144 1.91 15.53 -5.13
N LYS A 145 1.38 15.43 -3.90
CA LYS A 145 2.11 15.81 -2.68
C LYS A 145 3.41 15.03 -2.52
N ALA A 146 3.40 13.73 -2.81
CA ALA A 146 4.60 12.90 -2.73
C ALA A 146 5.69 13.38 -3.69
N TYR A 147 5.32 13.70 -4.94
CA TYR A 147 6.26 14.23 -5.92
C TYR A 147 6.76 15.64 -5.58
N GLN A 148 5.93 16.50 -5.00
CA GLN A 148 6.37 17.82 -4.54
C GLN A 148 7.49 17.68 -3.50
N ILE A 149 7.28 16.84 -2.47
CA ILE A 149 8.30 16.60 -1.43
C ILE A 149 9.55 15.93 -2.03
N ALA A 150 9.38 14.93 -2.90
CA ALA A 150 10.51 14.25 -3.53
C ALA A 150 11.34 15.15 -4.45
N ASN A 151 10.71 16.08 -5.16
CA ASN A 151 11.42 17.08 -5.99
C ASN A 151 12.21 18.09 -5.14
N GLU A 152 11.72 18.46 -3.96
CA GLU A 152 12.45 19.32 -3.03
C GLU A 152 13.71 18.62 -2.49
N VAL A 153 13.62 17.31 -2.21
CA VAL A 153 14.75 16.48 -1.76
C VAL A 153 15.76 16.21 -2.88
N LYS A 154 15.31 16.16 -4.15
CA LYS A 154 16.18 15.95 -5.33
C LYS A 154 17.31 16.98 -5.44
N SER A 155 17.15 18.19 -4.93
CA SER A 155 18.10 19.29 -5.11
C SER A 155 19.44 19.09 -4.38
N SER A 156 19.59 18.08 -3.54
CA SER A 156 20.83 17.70 -2.87
C SER A 156 21.57 16.58 -3.62
N ASP A 157 22.90 16.64 -3.68
CA ASP A 157 23.72 15.59 -4.29
C ASP A 157 23.60 14.25 -3.56
N ASP A 158 23.14 14.27 -2.30
CA ASP A 158 22.86 13.09 -1.48
C ASP A 158 21.64 13.32 -0.60
N ILE A 159 20.85 12.26 -0.36
CA ILE A 159 19.67 12.30 0.53
C ILE A 159 20.16 12.23 1.97
N SER A 160 20.02 13.33 2.70
CA SER A 160 20.40 13.43 4.11
C SER A 160 19.38 12.74 5.03
N ASP A 161 19.75 12.54 6.30
CA ASP A 161 18.83 12.06 7.34
C ASP A 161 17.63 13.01 7.54
N ALA A 162 17.84 14.32 7.39
CA ALA A 162 16.78 15.30 7.47
C ALA A 162 15.77 15.14 6.32
N ASP A 163 16.26 14.82 5.12
CA ASP A 163 15.41 14.57 3.94
C ASP A 163 14.57 13.31 4.12
N ILE A 164 15.17 12.23 4.66
CA ILE A 164 14.44 10.99 4.96
C ILE A 164 13.34 11.27 6.00
N LYS A 165 13.66 12.00 7.07
CA LYS A 165 12.65 12.39 8.08
C LYS A 165 11.54 13.24 7.47
N LYS A 166 11.86 14.15 6.54
CA LYS A 166 10.88 14.97 5.82
C LYS A 166 9.96 14.11 4.94
N LEU A 167 10.51 13.20 4.14
CA LEU A 167 9.74 12.28 3.28
C LEU A 167 8.78 11.41 4.09
N LEU A 168 9.23 10.90 5.23
CA LEU A 168 8.47 9.99 6.07
C LEU A 168 7.67 10.70 7.18
N SER A 169 7.85 12.01 7.34
CA SER A 169 7.30 12.81 8.44
C SER A 169 7.52 12.12 9.80
N CYS A 170 8.74 11.61 10.03
CA CYS A 170 9.10 10.85 11.21
C CYS A 170 10.01 11.65 12.14
N ASP A 171 9.87 11.39 13.44
CA ASP A 171 10.72 11.96 14.47
C ASP A 171 12.07 11.19 14.61
N GLU A 172 12.93 11.65 15.54
CA GLU A 172 14.25 11.04 15.78
C GLU A 172 14.14 9.60 16.26
N SER A 173 13.15 9.30 17.09
CA SER A 173 12.92 7.95 17.62
C SER A 173 12.53 6.99 16.52
N GLN A 174 11.53 7.36 15.70
CA GLN A 174 11.07 6.58 14.55
C GLN A 174 12.20 6.38 13.52
N PHE A 175 12.95 7.43 13.21
CA PHE A 175 14.10 7.39 12.31
C PHE A 175 15.21 6.43 12.81
N LYS A 176 15.49 6.42 14.11
CA LYS A 176 16.48 5.52 14.71
C LYS A 176 16.14 4.04 14.50
N TYR A 177 14.85 3.69 14.53
CA TYR A 177 14.37 2.31 14.34
C TYR A 177 14.15 1.91 12.90
N LEU A 178 14.31 2.82 11.92
CA LEU A 178 14.31 2.44 10.51
C LEU A 178 15.50 1.54 10.19
N ASP A 179 15.28 0.50 9.41
CA ASP A 179 16.35 -0.37 8.90
C ASP A 179 17.38 0.44 8.11
N ASN A 180 18.66 0.29 8.43
CA ASN A 180 19.72 1.02 7.76
C ASN A 180 19.78 0.69 6.26
N ARG A 181 19.49 -0.57 5.88
CA ARG A 181 19.43 -0.98 4.47
C ARG A 181 18.34 -0.23 3.70
N PHE A 182 17.19 0.06 4.35
CA PHE A 182 16.17 0.93 3.75
C PHE A 182 16.69 2.35 3.54
N LYS A 183 17.35 2.94 4.55
CA LYS A 183 17.94 4.29 4.45
C LYS A 183 18.97 4.36 3.32
N ASP A 184 19.85 3.36 3.25
CA ASP A 184 20.90 3.31 2.22
C ASP A 184 20.31 3.10 0.82
N PHE A 185 19.27 2.26 0.71
CA PHE A 185 18.58 2.06 -0.56
C PHE A 185 17.82 3.32 -0.99
N LEU A 186 17.23 4.06 -0.05
CA LEU A 186 16.60 5.35 -0.34
C LEU A 186 17.63 6.39 -0.80
N ARG A 187 18.81 6.46 -0.14
CA ARG A 187 19.91 7.33 -0.57
C ARG A 187 20.39 7.00 -1.98
N SER A 188 20.43 5.72 -2.35
CA SER A 188 20.80 5.30 -3.72
C SER A 188 19.84 5.81 -4.80
N LYS A 189 18.66 6.34 -4.43
CA LYS A 189 17.69 6.99 -5.32
C LYS A 189 17.87 8.51 -5.40
N SER A 190 18.99 9.06 -4.88
CA SER A 190 19.29 10.48 -5.01
C SER A 190 19.18 10.94 -6.48
N GLY A 191 18.61 12.10 -6.71
CA GLY A 191 18.35 12.62 -8.05
C GLY A 191 17.19 11.98 -8.82
N MET A 192 16.52 10.96 -8.25
CA MET A 192 15.44 10.21 -8.91
C MET A 192 14.13 10.27 -8.12
N PRO A 193 13.35 11.35 -8.18
CA PRO A 193 12.09 11.50 -7.41
C PRO A 193 11.11 10.34 -7.59
N HIS A 194 10.96 9.83 -8.83
CA HIS A 194 10.14 8.66 -9.07
C HIS A 194 10.65 7.41 -8.32
N GLY A 195 11.95 7.19 -8.30
CA GLY A 195 12.55 6.08 -7.54
C GLY A 195 12.35 6.20 -6.04
N ILE A 196 12.41 7.42 -5.48
CA ILE A 196 12.11 7.71 -4.07
C ILE A 196 10.65 7.39 -3.76
N VAL A 197 9.73 7.94 -4.55
CA VAL A 197 8.29 7.78 -4.38
C VAL A 197 7.88 6.30 -4.50
N SER A 198 8.35 5.62 -5.56
CA SER A 198 8.07 4.20 -5.81
C SER A 198 8.60 3.30 -4.67
N LEU A 199 9.83 3.55 -4.20
CA LEU A 199 10.43 2.77 -3.10
C LEU A 199 9.59 2.90 -1.83
N ILE A 200 9.29 4.12 -1.39
CA ILE A 200 8.51 4.35 -0.16
C ILE A 200 7.11 3.75 -0.30
N TYR A 201 6.46 3.96 -1.43
CA TYR A 201 5.12 3.43 -1.66
C TYR A 201 5.08 1.89 -1.64
N SER A 202 5.95 1.25 -2.41
CA SER A 202 5.93 -0.21 -2.61
C SER A 202 6.41 -0.98 -1.39
N THR A 203 7.50 -0.53 -0.73
CA THR A 203 8.19 -1.33 0.29
C THR A 203 7.96 -0.86 1.72
N LEU A 204 7.34 0.30 1.93
CA LEU A 204 7.01 0.81 3.26
C LEU A 204 5.50 0.99 3.46
N VAL A 205 4.82 1.72 2.55
CA VAL A 205 3.39 2.03 2.71
C VAL A 205 2.50 0.85 2.35
N ARG A 206 2.81 0.11 1.29
CA ARG A 206 2.04 -1.09 0.85
C ARG A 206 2.43 -2.37 1.56
N SER A 207 3.64 -2.44 2.08
CA SER A 207 4.14 -3.62 2.80
C SER A 207 3.72 -3.59 4.27
N ALA A 208 4.01 -4.67 4.97
CA ALA A 208 3.96 -4.77 6.42
C ALA A 208 5.39 -4.84 7.00
N GLY A 209 5.54 -4.52 8.26
CA GLY A 209 6.81 -4.57 8.98
C GLY A 209 7.03 -3.30 9.79
N THR A 210 7.71 -2.33 9.21
CA THR A 210 7.95 -1.02 9.84
C THR A 210 6.65 -0.28 10.11
N LEU A 211 5.75 -0.24 9.11
CA LEU A 211 4.40 0.29 9.23
C LEU A 211 3.38 -0.86 9.22
N VAL A 212 2.31 -0.70 9.99
CA VAL A 212 1.22 -1.67 10.07
C VAL A 212 -0.13 -1.03 9.77
N THR A 213 -1.05 -1.82 9.22
CA THR A 213 -2.45 -1.40 9.04
C THR A 213 -3.19 -1.47 10.35
N GLU A 214 -4.36 -0.82 10.44
CA GLU A 214 -5.25 -0.91 11.60
C GLU A 214 -5.54 -2.37 12.00
N LYS A 215 -5.88 -3.22 11.02
CA LYS A 215 -6.12 -4.65 11.27
C LYS A 215 -4.89 -5.38 11.82
N MET A 216 -3.71 -5.07 11.30
CA MET A 216 -2.46 -5.65 11.82
C MET A 216 -2.12 -5.13 13.21
N LEU A 217 -2.39 -3.85 13.46
CA LEU A 217 -2.21 -3.24 14.78
C LEU A 217 -3.11 -3.94 15.80
N ALA A 218 -4.39 -4.11 15.50
CA ALA A 218 -5.32 -4.85 16.34
C ALA A 218 -4.83 -6.28 16.62
N THR A 219 -4.35 -6.98 15.58
CA THR A 219 -3.76 -8.33 15.76
C THR A 219 -2.55 -8.30 16.68
N LYS A 220 -1.66 -7.33 16.52
CA LYS A 220 -0.46 -7.19 17.37
C LYS A 220 -0.79 -6.78 18.81
N LEU A 221 -1.88 -6.04 19.00
CA LEU A 221 -2.41 -5.69 20.32
C LEU A 221 -3.29 -6.80 20.91
N GLY A 222 -3.61 -7.85 20.16
CA GLY A 222 -4.46 -8.97 20.61
C GLY A 222 -5.94 -8.65 20.63
N VAL A 223 -6.40 -7.53 20.05
CA VAL A 223 -7.77 -7.01 20.13
C VAL A 223 -8.63 -7.50 18.97
N GLU A 224 -9.81 -8.05 19.28
CA GLU A 224 -10.87 -8.36 18.30
C GLU A 224 -11.73 -7.12 18.05
N ILE A 225 -11.51 -6.44 16.93
CA ILE A 225 -12.14 -5.13 16.61
C ILE A 225 -13.68 -5.24 16.63
N SER A 226 -14.23 -6.30 16.05
CA SER A 226 -15.67 -6.44 15.87
C SER A 226 -16.48 -6.54 17.16
N ASN A 227 -15.81 -6.86 18.26
CA ASN A 227 -16.43 -7.07 19.58
C ASN A 227 -15.88 -6.11 20.65
N SER A 228 -15.16 -5.06 20.25
CA SER A 228 -14.50 -4.12 21.17
C SER A 228 -15.02 -2.69 20.93
N ASP A 229 -15.98 -2.26 21.73
CA ASP A 229 -16.59 -0.92 21.58
C ASP A 229 -15.59 0.22 21.87
N ASP A 230 -14.58 -0.02 22.70
CA ASP A 230 -13.53 0.94 23.01
C ASP A 230 -12.40 1.00 21.95
N TRP A 231 -12.48 0.18 20.87
CA TRP A 231 -11.44 0.17 19.83
C TRP A 231 -11.21 1.54 19.19
N ALA A 232 -12.28 2.25 18.86
CA ALA A 232 -12.17 3.58 18.23
C ALA A 232 -11.47 4.60 19.14
N ARG A 233 -11.69 4.50 20.46
CA ARG A 233 -11.00 5.34 21.46
C ARG A 233 -9.53 4.97 21.57
N LEU A 234 -9.22 3.66 21.61
CA LEU A 234 -7.84 3.17 21.66
C LEU A 234 -7.03 3.66 20.44
N ILE A 235 -7.59 3.60 19.25
CA ILE A 235 -6.92 4.11 18.03
C ILE A 235 -6.63 5.61 18.11
N GLN A 236 -7.50 6.40 18.71
CA GLN A 236 -7.26 7.82 18.93
C GLN A 236 -6.10 8.06 19.90
N GLU A 237 -6.01 7.30 21.00
CA GLU A 237 -4.88 7.36 21.94
C GLU A 237 -3.56 6.96 21.28
N LEU A 238 -3.58 6.03 20.33
CA LEU A 238 -2.41 5.59 19.58
C LEU A 238 -2.06 6.49 18.37
N SER A 239 -2.71 7.65 18.23
CA SER A 239 -2.46 8.60 17.12
C SER A 239 -1.05 9.18 17.08
N PHE A 240 -0.30 9.16 18.21
CA PHE A 240 1.11 9.53 18.27
C PHE A 240 2.01 8.64 17.39
N ALA A 241 1.59 7.39 17.16
CA ALA A 241 2.30 6.43 16.33
C ALA A 241 1.82 6.43 14.87
N GLU A 242 0.87 7.28 14.49
CA GLU A 242 0.35 7.34 13.13
C GLU A 242 1.41 7.83 12.14
N TYR A 243 1.51 7.15 11.01
CA TYR A 243 2.37 7.57 9.91
C TYR A 243 1.77 8.78 9.19
N ARG A 244 2.57 9.84 9.01
CA ARG A 244 2.15 11.11 8.39
C ARG A 244 3.02 11.52 7.19
N GLY A 245 3.85 10.61 6.70
CA GLY A 245 4.71 10.84 5.53
C GLY A 245 3.96 10.81 4.19
N ILE A 246 4.70 10.71 3.10
CA ILE A 246 4.10 10.62 1.77
C ILE A 246 3.17 9.40 1.68
N PHE A 247 2.00 9.56 1.00
CA PHE A 247 0.92 8.58 0.91
C PHE A 247 0.19 8.23 2.23
N ALA A 248 0.32 9.05 3.27
CA ALA A 248 -0.36 8.80 4.56
C ALA A 248 -1.89 8.75 4.42
N ASN A 249 -2.49 9.57 3.54
CA ASN A 249 -3.94 9.65 3.39
C ASN A 249 -4.57 8.51 2.56
N LEU A 250 -3.76 7.65 1.93
CA LEU A 250 -4.28 6.50 1.18
C LEU A 250 -4.96 5.50 2.10
N LYS A 251 -4.29 5.17 3.20
CA LYS A 251 -4.81 4.36 4.31
C LYS A 251 -4.02 4.66 5.57
N PRO A 252 -4.66 4.77 6.73
CA PRO A 252 -3.96 4.90 8.00
C PRO A 252 -2.93 3.80 8.22
N ARG A 253 -1.79 4.17 8.73
CA ARG A 253 -0.67 3.29 9.09
C ARG A 253 -0.09 3.74 10.42
N TRP A 254 0.50 2.82 11.13
CA TRP A 254 1.14 3.10 12.43
C TRP A 254 2.57 2.60 12.42
N TRP A 255 3.46 3.38 13.02
CA TRP A 255 4.84 3.01 13.29
C TRP A 255 4.87 1.94 14.38
N MET A 256 5.29 0.72 14.03
CA MET A 256 5.35 -0.36 15.02
C MET A 256 6.44 -0.11 16.07
N SER A 257 7.50 0.60 15.73
CA SER A 257 8.53 1.03 16.68
C SER A 257 7.97 1.93 17.78
N SER A 258 7.14 2.91 17.43
CA SER A 258 6.49 3.81 18.39
C SER A 258 5.53 3.06 19.31
N ILE A 259 4.76 2.11 18.76
CA ILE A 259 3.86 1.24 19.55
C ILE A 259 4.68 0.38 20.54
N ASN A 260 5.76 -0.26 20.08
CA ASN A 260 6.61 -1.07 20.96
C ASN A 260 7.29 -0.25 22.07
N GLN A 261 7.76 0.96 21.74
CA GLN A 261 8.37 1.85 22.74
C GLN A 261 7.34 2.34 23.75
N TRP A 262 6.16 2.73 23.28
CA TRP A 262 5.07 3.12 24.16
C TRP A 262 4.66 1.96 25.08
N TRP A 263 4.51 0.74 24.55
CA TRP A 263 4.20 -0.45 25.33
C TRP A 263 5.24 -0.68 26.44
N TYR A 264 6.51 -0.66 26.09
CA TYR A 264 7.60 -0.84 27.05
C TYR A 264 7.58 0.16 28.21
N ASN A 265 7.13 1.39 27.94
CA ASN A 265 7.08 2.46 28.94
C ASN A 265 5.82 2.42 29.81
N ASN A 266 4.75 1.74 29.39
CA ASN A 266 3.44 1.81 30.04
C ASN A 266 2.93 0.44 30.53
N SER A 267 3.45 -0.67 30.02
CA SER A 267 3.08 -2.03 30.43
C SER A 267 3.64 -2.36 31.81
N GLU A 268 2.80 -2.87 32.70
CA GLU A 268 3.21 -3.28 34.04
C GLU A 268 3.98 -4.60 34.05
N SER A 269 3.71 -5.51 33.08
CA SER A 269 4.41 -6.79 32.96
C SER A 269 5.90 -6.65 32.66
N GLY A 270 6.32 -5.51 32.07
CA GLY A 270 7.69 -5.30 31.59
C GLY A 270 8.11 -6.26 30.46
N GLN A 271 7.17 -7.04 29.92
CA GLN A 271 7.43 -8.00 28.85
C GLN A 271 7.21 -7.37 27.45
N PRO A 272 7.98 -7.82 26.45
CA PRO A 272 7.71 -7.41 25.06
C PRO A 272 6.30 -7.79 24.63
N LEU A 273 5.60 -6.88 23.95
CA LEU A 273 4.24 -7.08 23.43
C LEU A 273 4.06 -8.44 22.73
N GLN A 274 5.02 -8.87 21.93
CA GLN A 274 4.97 -10.13 21.18
C GLN A 274 5.06 -11.39 22.05
N SER A 275 5.59 -11.30 23.27
CA SER A 275 5.75 -12.47 24.16
C SER A 275 4.48 -12.83 24.92
N LEU A 276 3.53 -11.91 25.00
CA LEU A 276 2.27 -12.08 25.70
C LEU A 276 1.19 -12.72 24.80
N SER A 277 0.25 -13.42 25.43
CA SER A 277 -0.99 -13.90 24.79
C SER A 277 -1.92 -12.73 24.41
N CYS A 278 -2.92 -12.97 23.59
CA CYS A 278 -3.93 -11.97 23.26
C CYS A 278 -4.68 -11.47 24.50
N GLU A 279 -4.98 -12.37 25.43
CA GLU A 279 -5.70 -12.06 26.67
C GLU A 279 -4.86 -11.17 27.59
N GLU A 280 -3.61 -11.53 27.83
CA GLU A 280 -2.68 -10.72 28.64
C GLU A 280 -2.48 -9.31 28.07
N ARG A 281 -2.33 -9.17 26.72
CA ARG A 281 -2.21 -7.85 26.07
C ARG A 281 -3.46 -6.99 26.27
N VAL A 282 -4.65 -7.60 26.13
CA VAL A 282 -5.91 -6.87 26.28
C VAL A 282 -6.15 -6.46 27.73
N GLU A 283 -5.84 -7.31 28.72
CA GLU A 283 -5.97 -6.94 30.12
C GLU A 283 -5.04 -5.78 30.47
N GLU A 284 -3.78 -5.79 30.03
CA GLU A 284 -2.88 -4.65 30.25
C GLU A 284 -3.40 -3.36 29.55
N LEU A 285 -3.95 -3.46 28.33
CA LEU A 285 -4.56 -2.30 27.68
C LEU A 285 -5.75 -1.73 28.45
N LYS A 286 -6.58 -2.60 29.05
CA LYS A 286 -7.69 -2.18 29.92
C LYS A 286 -7.18 -1.43 31.14
N GLU A 287 -6.14 -1.94 31.77
CA GLU A 287 -5.53 -1.29 32.95
C GLU A 287 -4.92 0.06 32.60
N ILE A 288 -4.13 0.15 31.52
CA ILE A 288 -3.46 1.38 31.08
C ILE A 288 -4.47 2.50 30.77
N PHE A 289 -5.57 2.17 30.08
CA PHE A 289 -6.52 3.18 29.58
C PHE A 289 -7.82 3.27 30.39
N GLY A 290 -8.06 2.38 31.33
CA GLY A 290 -9.34 2.29 32.04
C GLY A 290 -10.51 1.89 31.14
N TYR A 291 -10.27 1.00 30.18
CA TYR A 291 -11.28 0.52 29.24
C TYR A 291 -11.88 -0.81 29.70
N GLU A 292 -13.20 -0.95 29.55
CA GLU A 292 -13.90 -2.19 29.91
C GLU A 292 -14.27 -3.03 28.69
N SER A 293 -14.49 -2.38 27.54
CA SER A 293 -15.06 -2.99 26.32
C SER A 293 -14.02 -3.34 25.27
N LEU A 294 -12.83 -3.79 25.68
CA LEU A 294 -11.86 -4.42 24.79
C LEU A 294 -11.94 -5.94 24.94
N ASN A 295 -12.00 -6.66 23.82
CA ASN A 295 -12.08 -8.11 23.80
C ASN A 295 -10.88 -8.71 23.09
N SER A 296 -10.30 -9.77 23.66
CA SER A 296 -9.18 -10.47 23.06
C SER A 296 -9.61 -11.31 21.85
N ILE A 297 -8.70 -11.41 20.88
CA ILE A 297 -8.87 -12.31 19.73
C ILE A 297 -9.02 -13.74 20.25
N LYS A 298 -10.10 -14.40 19.83
CA LYS A 298 -10.30 -15.84 20.07
C LYS A 298 -9.81 -16.61 18.85
N ILE A 299 -8.94 -17.60 19.10
CA ILE A 299 -8.42 -18.44 18.03
C ILE A 299 -9.53 -19.33 17.51
N LYS A 300 -9.78 -19.29 16.20
CA LYS A 300 -10.92 -20.01 15.57
C LYS A 300 -10.70 -21.52 15.45
N TYR A 301 -9.48 -21.98 15.56
CA TYR A 301 -9.12 -23.38 15.36
C TYR A 301 -8.62 -23.93 16.69
N ALA A 302 -9.50 -24.62 17.39
CA ALA A 302 -9.15 -25.32 18.62
C ALA A 302 -8.40 -26.62 18.30
N GLY A 303 -7.27 -26.52 17.60
CA GLY A 303 -6.30 -27.62 17.50
C GLY A 303 -5.51 -27.71 18.80
N ARG A 304 -5.10 -28.90 19.20
CA ARG A 304 -4.17 -29.07 20.32
C ARG A 304 -2.87 -28.30 20.00
N ASP A 305 -2.36 -27.58 20.98
CA ASP A 305 -1.07 -26.85 20.93
C ASP A 305 -1.03 -25.63 19.97
N GLN A 306 -2.15 -24.98 19.70
CA GLN A 306 -2.17 -23.73 18.93
C GLN A 306 -1.79 -22.55 19.82
N SER A 307 -0.88 -21.70 19.32
CA SER A 307 -0.44 -20.50 20.03
C SER A 307 -1.49 -19.39 19.99
N ASP A 308 -1.72 -18.74 21.13
CA ASP A 308 -2.55 -17.56 21.27
C ASP A 308 -1.76 -16.24 21.16
N LYS A 309 -0.46 -16.33 20.86
CA LYS A 309 0.46 -15.18 20.67
C LYS A 309 0.42 -14.68 19.23
N VAL A 310 -0.79 -14.39 18.72
CA VAL A 310 -0.95 -13.93 17.34
C VAL A 310 -0.15 -12.65 17.06
N TRP A 311 0.43 -12.56 15.86
CA TRP A 311 1.29 -11.45 15.48
C TRP A 311 1.14 -11.02 14.02
N VAL A 312 0.66 -11.91 13.16
CA VAL A 312 0.51 -11.70 11.73
C VAL A 312 -0.90 -12.03 11.28
N ASN A 313 -1.27 -11.65 10.06
CA ASN A 313 -2.56 -11.98 9.47
C ASN A 313 -2.34 -12.82 8.21
N CYS A 314 -3.21 -13.79 8.00
CA CYS A 314 -3.29 -14.47 6.72
C CYS A 314 -3.63 -13.49 5.61
N VAL A 315 -2.82 -13.44 4.55
CA VAL A 315 -3.01 -12.50 3.43
C VAL A 315 -4.29 -12.79 2.63
N VAL A 316 -4.84 -13.99 2.71
CA VAL A 316 -6.03 -14.43 1.97
C VAL A 316 -7.30 -14.30 2.79
N SER A 317 -7.34 -14.85 4.00
CA SER A 317 -8.51 -14.84 4.89
C SER A 317 -8.55 -13.64 5.84
N GLY A 318 -7.37 -13.05 6.09
CA GLY A 318 -7.19 -12.02 7.11
C GLY A 318 -7.23 -12.55 8.54
N THR A 319 -7.23 -13.86 8.75
CA THR A 319 -7.22 -14.50 10.07
C THR A 319 -5.94 -14.15 10.83
N PRO A 320 -6.03 -13.72 12.11
CA PRO A 320 -4.87 -13.52 12.97
C PRO A 320 -4.17 -14.85 13.25
N LEU A 321 -2.84 -14.87 13.24
CA LEU A 321 -2.01 -16.05 13.37
C LEU A 321 -0.74 -15.76 14.18
N ASP A 322 -0.29 -16.71 14.97
CA ASP A 322 1.12 -16.75 15.37
C ASP A 322 1.97 -17.15 14.16
N PRO A 323 3.11 -16.48 13.87
CA PRO A 323 4.05 -16.91 12.84
C PRO A 323 4.50 -18.37 12.98
N TYR A 324 4.51 -18.89 14.22
CA TYR A 324 4.79 -20.30 14.50
C TYR A 324 3.75 -21.25 13.88
N ASP A 325 2.46 -20.86 13.87
CA ASP A 325 1.34 -21.63 13.32
C ASP A 325 0.92 -21.17 11.90
N ALA A 326 1.71 -20.31 11.26
CA ALA A 326 1.46 -19.77 9.94
C ALA A 326 2.45 -20.29 8.90
N LEU A 327 2.03 -20.36 7.64
CA LEU A 327 2.87 -20.72 6.51
C LEU A 327 3.28 -19.48 5.74
N ARG A 328 4.57 -19.32 5.42
CA ARG A 328 5.01 -18.20 4.59
C ARG A 328 4.54 -18.39 3.15
N ALA A 329 4.03 -17.32 2.57
CA ALA A 329 3.83 -17.27 1.13
C ALA A 329 5.19 -17.12 0.41
N ARG A 330 5.34 -17.74 -0.76
CA ARG A 330 6.51 -17.53 -1.61
C ARG A 330 6.40 -16.13 -2.23
N GLU A 331 7.38 -15.29 -1.98
CA GLU A 331 7.50 -13.94 -2.53
C GLU A 331 8.85 -13.79 -3.26
N THR A 332 8.85 -13.01 -4.33
CA THR A 332 10.07 -12.58 -5.03
C THR A 332 10.34 -11.13 -4.70
N GLY A 333 11.60 -10.79 -4.44
CA GLY A 333 11.99 -9.38 -4.20
C GLY A 333 11.55 -8.81 -2.85
N LEU A 334 11.25 -9.66 -1.85
CA LEU A 334 10.97 -9.21 -0.48
C LEU A 334 12.19 -8.48 0.08
N MET A 335 11.98 -7.23 0.49
CA MET A 335 13.06 -6.43 1.07
C MET A 335 13.32 -6.82 2.53
N PRO A 336 14.55 -6.65 3.02
CA PRO A 336 14.91 -7.08 4.38
C PRO A 336 14.14 -6.40 5.53
N TRP A 337 13.52 -5.26 5.28
CA TRP A 337 12.69 -4.51 6.25
C TRP A 337 11.20 -4.83 6.13
N GLU A 338 10.80 -5.66 5.19
CA GLU A 338 9.42 -6.07 4.99
C GLU A 338 9.11 -7.35 5.76
N GLN A 339 7.90 -7.43 6.29
CA GLN A 339 7.37 -8.65 6.88
C GLN A 339 6.88 -9.59 5.78
N PRO A 340 7.28 -10.87 5.78
CA PRO A 340 6.73 -11.86 4.84
C PRO A 340 5.20 -11.96 4.93
N LYS A 341 4.55 -12.30 3.82
CA LYS A 341 3.12 -12.66 3.83
C LYS A 341 2.91 -14.06 4.36
N TYR A 342 1.82 -14.22 5.11
CA TYR A 342 1.49 -15.48 5.76
C TYR A 342 0.16 -16.03 5.27
N LEU A 343 0.04 -17.36 5.32
CA LEU A 343 -1.14 -18.15 4.95
C LEU A 343 -1.55 -19.00 6.15
N ASP A 344 -2.85 -19.08 6.42
CA ASP A 344 -3.37 -20.05 7.37
C ASP A 344 -3.54 -21.43 6.73
N ILE A 345 -3.48 -22.48 7.54
CA ILE A 345 -3.55 -23.86 7.07
C ILE A 345 -4.88 -24.18 6.38
N LEU A 346 -6.02 -23.67 6.85
CA LEU A 346 -7.32 -23.92 6.22
C LEU A 346 -7.41 -23.29 4.83
N THR A 347 -6.94 -22.05 4.68
CA THR A 347 -6.82 -21.39 3.39
C THR A 347 -6.00 -22.23 2.39
N VAL A 348 -4.98 -22.91 2.91
CA VAL A 348 -4.13 -23.80 2.10
C VAL A 348 -4.85 -25.09 1.73
N LEU A 349 -5.48 -25.78 2.69
CA LEU A 349 -6.23 -27.01 2.46
C LEU A 349 -7.42 -26.83 1.51
N GLU A 350 -8.11 -25.71 1.61
CA GLU A 350 -9.23 -25.31 0.73
C GLU A 350 -8.77 -24.75 -0.63
N ARG A 351 -7.45 -24.69 -0.88
CA ARG A 351 -6.83 -24.14 -2.08
C ARG A 351 -7.21 -22.67 -2.39
N LYS A 352 -7.71 -21.92 -1.41
CA LYS A 352 -8.06 -20.50 -1.57
C LYS A 352 -6.83 -19.65 -1.88
N HIS A 353 -5.67 -19.99 -1.32
CA HIS A 353 -4.40 -19.33 -1.59
C HIS A 353 -4.02 -19.40 -3.08
N SER A 354 -4.15 -20.56 -3.72
CA SER A 354 -3.83 -20.74 -5.14
C SER A 354 -4.76 -19.94 -6.05
N LYS A 355 -6.05 -19.86 -5.72
CA LYS A 355 -7.02 -19.02 -6.45
C LYS A 355 -6.68 -17.53 -6.38
N LYS A 356 -5.95 -17.10 -5.36
CA LYS A 356 -5.45 -15.74 -5.17
C LYS A 356 -4.00 -15.55 -5.69
N GLY A 357 -3.44 -16.55 -6.36
CA GLY A 357 -2.09 -16.50 -6.94
C GLY A 357 -0.95 -16.75 -5.96
N TYR A 358 -1.22 -17.10 -4.70
CA TYR A 358 -0.17 -17.38 -3.72
C TYR A 358 0.29 -18.84 -3.78
N LYS A 359 1.60 -19.04 -3.53
CA LYS A 359 2.24 -20.35 -3.34
C LYS A 359 2.87 -20.40 -1.96
N ILE A 360 2.96 -21.57 -1.36
CA ILE A 360 3.67 -21.79 -0.10
C ILE A 360 5.17 -21.67 -0.34
N HIS A 361 5.91 -21.10 0.61
CA HIS A 361 7.37 -21.08 0.58
C HIS A 361 7.92 -22.52 0.67
N SER A 362 8.99 -22.82 -0.08
CA SER A 362 9.58 -24.17 -0.12
C SER A 362 9.93 -24.74 1.24
N ASP A 363 10.49 -23.89 2.12
CA ASP A 363 10.94 -24.33 3.45
C ASP A 363 9.78 -24.63 4.43
N ASP A 364 8.55 -24.24 4.09
CA ASP A 364 7.37 -24.44 4.95
C ASP A 364 6.51 -25.65 4.51
N ILE A 365 7.01 -26.48 3.58
CA ILE A 365 6.27 -27.68 3.11
C ILE A 365 6.09 -28.68 4.24
N ASP A 366 7.15 -29.03 4.98
CA ASP A 366 7.08 -29.95 6.11
C ASP A 366 6.21 -29.38 7.25
N LYS A 367 6.32 -28.07 7.49
CA LYS A 367 5.48 -27.34 8.45
C LYS A 367 4.00 -27.42 8.07
N ARG A 368 3.65 -27.34 6.78
CA ARG A 368 2.27 -27.55 6.29
C ARG A 368 1.71 -28.88 6.73
N ASP A 369 2.49 -29.97 6.57
CA ASP A 369 2.06 -31.32 6.90
C ASP A 369 1.91 -31.51 8.43
N LEU A 370 2.79 -30.88 9.21
CA LEU A 370 2.67 -30.81 10.66
C LEU A 370 1.39 -30.07 11.09
N LEU A 371 1.13 -28.88 10.54
CA LEU A 371 -0.06 -28.11 10.87
C LEU A 371 -1.35 -28.85 10.46
N LYS A 372 -1.34 -29.54 9.33
CA LYS A 372 -2.45 -30.38 8.89
C LYS A 372 -2.74 -31.50 9.89
N SER A 373 -1.72 -32.18 10.42
CA SER A 373 -1.90 -33.28 11.38
C SER A 373 -2.53 -32.81 12.70
N ARG A 374 -2.33 -31.57 13.11
CA ARG A 374 -2.95 -30.98 14.30
C ARG A 374 -4.47 -30.75 14.15
N LEU A 375 -4.97 -30.57 12.92
CA LEU A 375 -6.38 -30.34 12.62
C LEU A 375 -7.22 -31.63 12.56
N VAL A 376 -6.60 -32.77 12.32
CA VAL A 376 -7.31 -34.04 12.02
C VAL A 376 -7.81 -34.78 13.30
N THR A 377 -7.43 -34.31 14.49
CA THR A 377 -7.68 -35.06 15.75
C THR A 377 -9.04 -34.82 16.39
N ASP A 378 -9.93 -33.99 15.86
CA ASP A 378 -11.27 -33.79 16.43
C ASP A 378 -12.34 -34.77 15.89
N GLY A 379 -12.00 -35.69 15.00
CA GLY A 379 -12.88 -36.64 14.35
C GLY A 379 -12.89 -38.06 14.97
N ASP A 380 -11.87 -38.45 15.74
CA ASP A 380 -11.67 -39.84 16.22
C ASP A 380 -11.90 -40.03 17.72
N SER A 381 -12.67 -39.14 18.33
CA SER A 381 -13.14 -39.34 19.71
C SER A 381 -14.64 -39.65 19.71
N LYS A 382 -15.03 -40.84 19.21
CA LYS A 382 -16.28 -41.51 19.53
C LYS A 382 -16.00 -42.96 19.82
#